data_5f7829a5d0effdb353979511e65eef65
#
_entry.id   5f7829a5d0effdb353979511e65eef65
#
_cell.length_a   1.000
_cell.length_b   1.000
_cell.length_c   1.000
_cell.angle_alpha   90.00
_cell.angle_beta   90.00
_cell.angle_gamma   90.00
#
_symmetry.space_group_name_H-M   'P 1'
#
loop_
_entity.id
_entity.type
_entity.pdbx_description
1 polymer ?
#
loop_
_entity_poly.entity_id
_entity_poly.type
_entity_poly.pdbx_seq_one_letter_code
_entity_poly.pdbx_strand_id
1 'polypeptide(L)'
;RPAPGISPLGPRFSPRFPEPNNLVAWVNDAGVNNLQVRASQASLEFATKEVERNRAGHRPTLDAFATYTDSGSGAGTVGIAGTDTKIGVVGLQLAIPIYQGGLTSSRVREALANEEKARQDLENARRTAQLTAQQTFLGVASGVSQVKALEAALVSSQSSLDSTRLGQEVGVRTVVDVLNAQQQLSQTRRDLAQAKYNYILSLLRLKAAAGQLTEQDLALVNGWLDR
;
A
#
# COMPACT_ATOMS: atom_id res chain seq x y z
N ARG A 1 20.55 7.28 24.79
CA ARG A 1 19.42 8.20 24.94
C ARG A 1 18.25 7.34 25.42
N PRO A 2 17.52 7.72 26.49
CA PRO A 2 16.31 7.06 26.86
C PRO A 2 15.36 7.13 25.64
N ALA A 3 14.67 6.01 25.35
CA ALA A 3 13.65 6.01 24.31
C ALA A 3 12.63 7.10 24.63
N PRO A 4 12.18 7.91 23.64
CA PRO A 4 11.13 8.88 23.88
C PRO A 4 9.94 8.14 24.49
N GLY A 5 9.40 8.67 25.58
CA GLY A 5 8.32 8.03 26.30
C GLY A 5 7.16 7.75 25.35
N ILE A 6 6.76 6.47 25.23
CA ILE A 6 5.60 6.09 24.43
C ILE A 6 4.37 6.52 25.22
N SER A 7 3.60 7.45 24.64
CA SER A 7 2.33 7.88 25.25
C SER A 7 1.30 6.77 25.23
N PRO A 8 0.67 6.40 26.34
CA PRO A 8 -0.37 5.40 26.38
C PRO A 8 -1.65 5.91 25.70
N LEU A 9 -2.59 5.01 25.42
CA LEU A 9 -3.92 5.37 24.95
C LEU A 9 -4.71 6.01 26.09
N GLY A 10 -5.18 7.21 25.88
CA GLY A 10 -5.98 7.98 26.85
C GLY A 10 -7.44 7.52 26.93
N PRO A 11 -8.21 8.09 27.87
CA PRO A 11 -9.60 7.73 28.11
C PRO A 11 -10.55 8.11 26.95
N ARG A 12 -10.10 8.93 25.99
CA ARG A 12 -10.87 9.31 24.80
C ARG A 12 -11.01 8.19 23.77
N PHE A 13 -10.22 7.14 23.89
CA PHE A 13 -10.29 5.99 22.99
C PHE A 13 -11.58 5.19 23.26
N SER A 14 -12.40 5.03 22.22
CA SER A 14 -13.59 4.18 22.24
C SER A 14 -13.65 3.37 20.95
N PRO A 15 -13.64 2.03 21.01
CA PRO A 15 -13.74 1.20 19.82
C PRO A 15 -15.14 1.32 19.22
N ARG A 16 -15.21 1.60 17.90
CA ARG A 16 -16.46 1.71 17.13
C ARG A 16 -16.39 0.82 15.90
N PHE A 17 -17.55 0.39 15.44
CA PHE A 17 -17.63 -0.26 14.12
C PHE A 17 -17.22 0.73 13.03
N PRO A 18 -16.63 0.24 11.93
CA PRO A 18 -16.26 1.11 10.80
C PRO A 18 -17.52 1.73 10.19
N GLU A 19 -17.42 2.99 9.77
CA GLU A 19 -18.50 3.69 9.08
C GLU A 19 -18.16 3.81 7.58
N PRO A 20 -19.06 3.33 6.71
CA PRO A 20 -20.34 2.66 6.97
C PRO A 20 -20.15 1.23 7.52
N ASN A 21 -21.04 0.79 8.41
CA ASN A 21 -21.03 -0.58 8.94
C ASN A 21 -21.64 -1.56 7.90
N ASN A 22 -21.03 -1.59 6.73
CA ASN A 22 -21.46 -2.39 5.58
C ASN A 22 -20.23 -2.98 4.87
N LEU A 23 -20.03 -4.29 5.04
CA LEU A 23 -18.95 -5.02 4.41
C LEU A 23 -18.89 -4.82 2.89
N VAL A 24 -20.06 -4.87 2.23
CA VAL A 24 -20.13 -4.80 0.76
C VAL A 24 -19.63 -3.44 0.25
N ALA A 25 -19.93 -2.36 0.96
CA ALA A 25 -19.43 -1.03 0.60
C ALA A 25 -17.89 -0.98 0.63
N TRP A 26 -17.27 -1.47 1.70
CA TRP A 26 -15.81 -1.52 1.83
C TRP A 26 -15.13 -2.39 0.78
N VAL A 27 -15.74 -3.55 0.46
CA VAL A 27 -15.23 -4.46 -0.57
C VAL A 27 -15.31 -3.84 -1.96
N ASN A 28 -16.40 -3.14 -2.27
CA ASN A 28 -16.56 -2.43 -3.54
C ASN A 28 -15.56 -1.28 -3.67
N ASP A 29 -15.41 -0.47 -2.63
CA ASP A 29 -14.46 0.64 -2.61
C ASP A 29 -13.02 0.14 -2.79
N ALA A 30 -12.65 -0.95 -2.12
CA ALA A 30 -11.34 -1.56 -2.31
C ALA A 30 -11.11 -2.03 -3.75
N GLY A 31 -12.13 -2.59 -4.41
CA GLY A 31 -12.04 -3.03 -5.81
C GLY A 31 -11.81 -1.91 -6.81
N VAL A 32 -12.09 -0.65 -6.43
CA VAL A 32 -11.98 0.53 -7.31
C VAL A 32 -10.87 1.49 -6.87
N ASN A 33 -10.83 1.82 -5.57
CA ASN A 33 -10.02 2.90 -5.04
C ASN A 33 -8.68 2.44 -4.45
N ASN A 34 -8.46 1.14 -4.26
CA ASN A 34 -7.19 0.61 -3.76
C ASN A 34 -6.04 1.03 -4.69
N LEU A 35 -4.94 1.52 -4.10
CA LEU A 35 -3.80 2.05 -4.84
C LEU A 35 -3.14 0.99 -5.75
N GLN A 36 -3.10 -0.27 -5.32
CA GLN A 36 -2.55 -1.36 -6.13
C GLN A 36 -3.44 -1.67 -7.34
N VAL A 37 -4.78 -1.60 -7.18
CA VAL A 37 -5.73 -1.75 -8.29
C VAL A 37 -5.55 -0.63 -9.31
N ARG A 38 -5.44 0.62 -8.84
CA ARG A 38 -5.19 1.78 -9.72
C ARG A 38 -3.85 1.67 -10.44
N ALA A 39 -2.80 1.20 -9.76
CA ALA A 39 -1.51 0.97 -10.39
C ALA A 39 -1.58 -0.12 -11.47
N SER A 40 -2.27 -1.23 -11.21
CA SER A 40 -2.48 -2.30 -12.20
C SER A 40 -3.35 -1.83 -13.37
N GLN A 41 -4.32 -0.94 -13.14
CA GLN A 41 -5.10 -0.34 -14.21
C GLN A 41 -4.26 0.56 -15.13
N ALA A 42 -3.41 1.40 -14.56
CA ALA A 42 -2.46 2.20 -15.34
C ALA A 42 -1.48 1.31 -16.14
N SER A 43 -1.06 0.17 -15.56
CA SER A 43 -0.22 -0.80 -16.27
C SER A 43 -0.94 -1.46 -17.44
N LEU A 44 -2.24 -1.74 -17.32
CA LEU A 44 -3.06 -2.24 -18.43
C LEU A 44 -3.20 -1.18 -19.54
N GLU A 45 -3.47 0.07 -19.18
CA GLU A 45 -3.54 1.18 -20.15
C GLU A 45 -2.21 1.36 -20.90
N PHE A 46 -1.08 1.27 -20.19
CA PHE A 46 0.24 1.27 -20.79
C PHE A 46 0.40 0.10 -21.78
N ALA A 47 0.06 -1.13 -21.40
CA ALA A 47 0.17 -2.30 -22.28
C ALA A 47 -0.71 -2.16 -23.54
N THR A 48 -1.92 -1.61 -23.41
CA THR A 48 -2.82 -1.32 -24.53
C THR A 48 -2.19 -0.29 -25.51
N LYS A 49 -1.56 0.77 -24.97
CA LYS A 49 -0.85 1.75 -25.80
C LYS A 49 0.39 1.15 -26.46
N GLU A 50 1.03 0.20 -25.82
CA GLU A 50 2.16 -0.54 -26.36
C GLU A 50 1.75 -1.41 -27.57
N VAL A 51 0.55 -2.01 -27.54
CA VAL A 51 -0.03 -2.70 -28.71
C VAL A 51 -0.25 -1.72 -29.87
N GLU A 52 -0.83 -0.54 -29.61
CA GLU A 52 -1.03 0.50 -30.63
C GLU A 52 0.32 0.94 -31.23
N ARG A 53 1.34 1.15 -30.40
CA ARG A 53 2.71 1.51 -30.82
C ARG A 53 3.31 0.44 -31.74
N ASN A 54 3.21 -0.83 -31.35
CA ASN A 54 3.76 -1.92 -32.16
C ASN A 54 3.00 -2.10 -33.49
N ARG A 55 1.68 -1.87 -33.51
CA ARG A 55 0.88 -1.83 -34.75
C ARG A 55 1.30 -0.68 -35.67
N ALA A 56 1.68 0.47 -35.09
CA ALA A 56 2.17 1.61 -35.85
C ALA A 56 3.48 1.32 -36.62
N GLY A 57 4.24 0.27 -36.20
CA GLY A 57 5.41 -0.20 -36.93
C GLY A 57 5.16 -0.72 -38.35
N HIS A 58 3.89 -0.90 -38.75
CA HIS A 58 3.47 -1.16 -40.13
C HIS A 58 3.21 0.13 -40.96
N ARG A 59 3.25 1.31 -40.32
CA ARG A 59 2.93 2.58 -40.97
C ARG A 59 4.20 3.29 -41.42
N PRO A 60 4.12 4.14 -42.48
CA PRO A 60 5.22 5.03 -42.82
C PRO A 60 5.57 5.99 -41.68
N THR A 61 6.85 6.28 -41.50
CA THR A 61 7.34 7.36 -40.63
C THR A 61 7.92 8.49 -41.44
N LEU A 62 7.67 9.73 -41.00
CA LEU A 62 8.23 10.96 -41.57
C LEU A 62 8.98 11.69 -40.43
N ASP A 63 10.29 11.80 -40.60
CA ASP A 63 11.16 12.42 -39.62
C ASP A 63 11.77 13.70 -40.23
N ALA A 64 11.80 14.79 -39.46
CA ALA A 64 12.54 16.00 -39.78
C ALA A 64 13.85 16.02 -38.99
N PHE A 65 14.96 16.28 -39.62
CA PHE A 65 16.25 16.36 -38.97
C PHE A 65 17.01 17.62 -39.34
N ALA A 66 17.78 18.15 -38.39
CA ALA A 66 18.72 19.22 -38.58
C ALA A 66 20.05 18.83 -37.89
N THR A 67 21.12 18.81 -38.64
CA THR A 67 22.43 18.45 -38.12
C THR A 67 23.42 19.58 -38.45
N TYR A 68 24.17 20.03 -37.46
CA TYR A 68 25.28 20.94 -37.62
C TYR A 68 26.56 20.23 -37.19
N THR A 69 27.52 20.13 -38.12
CA THR A 69 28.80 19.48 -37.86
C THR A 69 29.89 20.52 -38.05
N ASP A 70 30.73 20.70 -37.04
CA ASP A 70 31.93 21.52 -37.05
C ASP A 70 33.13 20.57 -36.85
N SER A 71 33.96 20.41 -37.86
CA SER A 71 35.09 19.49 -37.86
C SER A 71 36.36 20.21 -38.35
N GLY A 72 37.36 20.29 -37.49
CA GLY A 72 38.67 20.80 -37.79
C GLY A 72 39.71 19.67 -37.85
N SER A 73 40.47 19.55 -38.91
CA SER A 73 41.65 18.71 -38.97
C SER A 73 42.91 19.57 -38.90
N GLY A 74 43.74 19.35 -37.86
CA GLY A 74 45.03 20.00 -37.74
C GLY A 74 45.96 19.65 -38.90
N ALA A 75 46.87 20.57 -39.25
CA ALA A 75 47.91 20.36 -40.23
C ALA A 75 48.75 19.13 -39.83
N GLY A 76 48.76 18.12 -40.67
CA GLY A 76 49.64 16.93 -40.49
C GLY A 76 51.10 17.30 -40.71
N THR A 77 52.03 16.48 -40.20
CA THR A 77 53.50 16.68 -40.19
C THR A 77 54.11 16.71 -41.62
N VAL A 78 53.35 16.48 -42.67
CA VAL A 78 53.79 16.42 -44.07
C VAL A 78 52.86 17.34 -44.91
N GLY A 79 53.03 18.65 -44.84
CA GLY A 79 52.60 19.61 -45.87
C GLY A 79 51.10 19.65 -46.28
N ILE A 80 50.19 18.99 -45.55
CA ILE A 80 48.76 19.03 -45.82
C ILE A 80 48.18 20.12 -44.93
N ALA A 81 47.59 21.17 -45.54
CA ALA A 81 46.95 22.28 -44.83
C ALA A 81 45.79 21.74 -44.02
N GLY A 82 45.63 22.20 -42.77
CA GLY A 82 44.47 21.94 -41.95
C GLY A 82 43.20 22.41 -42.66
N THR A 83 42.14 21.62 -42.55
CA THR A 83 40.82 21.98 -43.12
C THR A 83 39.80 22.11 -42.03
N ASP A 84 39.20 23.27 -41.92
CA ASP A 84 38.00 23.49 -41.06
C ASP A 84 36.75 23.37 -41.93
N THR A 85 35.90 22.45 -41.58
CA THR A 85 34.66 22.20 -42.34
C THR A 85 33.43 22.41 -41.42
N LYS A 86 32.54 23.30 -41.82
CA LYS A 86 31.26 23.54 -41.15
C LYS A 86 30.15 23.13 -42.10
N ILE A 87 29.37 22.14 -41.69
CA ILE A 87 28.29 21.59 -42.53
C ILE A 87 26.98 21.71 -41.72
N GLY A 88 26.03 22.41 -42.31
CA GLY A 88 24.62 22.42 -41.83
C GLY A 88 23.76 21.62 -42.81
N VAL A 89 23.03 20.63 -42.29
CA VAL A 89 22.12 19.83 -43.08
C VAL A 89 20.74 19.85 -42.44
N VAL A 90 19.71 20.21 -43.22
CA VAL A 90 18.31 20.13 -42.82
C VAL A 90 17.58 19.28 -43.81
N GLY A 91 16.77 18.36 -43.37
CA GLY A 91 16.09 17.46 -44.29
C GLY A 91 14.86 16.79 -43.69
N LEU A 92 14.10 16.13 -44.57
CA LEU A 92 12.96 15.26 -44.25
C LEU A 92 13.30 13.86 -44.74
N GLN A 93 13.05 12.86 -43.87
CA GLN A 93 13.22 11.47 -44.21
C GLN A 93 11.93 10.72 -44.09
N LEU A 94 11.42 10.15 -45.20
CA LEU A 94 10.29 9.25 -45.23
C LEU A 94 10.79 7.79 -45.27
N ALA A 95 10.37 6.99 -44.26
CA ALA A 95 10.66 5.56 -44.26
C ALA A 95 9.38 4.74 -44.34
N ILE A 96 9.28 3.85 -45.34
CA ILE A 96 8.11 2.99 -45.58
C ILE A 96 8.56 1.54 -45.44
N PRO A 97 8.15 0.82 -44.36
CA PRO A 97 8.51 -0.59 -44.19
C PRO A 97 7.64 -1.46 -45.09
N ILE A 98 8.22 -2.00 -46.17
CA ILE A 98 7.53 -2.85 -47.14
C ILE A 98 7.47 -4.31 -46.64
N TYR A 99 8.60 -4.83 -46.15
CA TYR A 99 8.70 -6.19 -45.63
C TYR A 99 9.80 -6.30 -44.58
N GLN A 100 9.47 -6.87 -43.43
CA GLN A 100 10.39 -7.01 -42.28
C GLN A 100 10.49 -8.48 -41.79
N GLY A 101 10.25 -9.46 -42.67
CA GLY A 101 10.37 -10.88 -42.32
C GLY A 101 9.46 -11.34 -41.19
N GLY A 102 8.31 -10.68 -40.97
CA GLY A 102 7.37 -11.01 -39.89
C GLY A 102 7.71 -10.41 -38.51
N LEU A 103 8.81 -9.64 -38.38
CA LEU A 103 9.26 -9.06 -37.10
C LEU A 103 8.19 -8.20 -36.47
N THR A 104 7.58 -7.27 -37.21
CA THR A 104 6.54 -6.39 -36.68
C THR A 104 5.30 -7.18 -36.23
N SER A 105 4.88 -8.17 -37.02
CA SER A 105 3.75 -9.03 -36.65
C SER A 105 4.05 -9.87 -35.38
N SER A 106 5.30 -10.31 -35.19
CA SER A 106 5.71 -11.01 -33.96
C SER A 106 5.68 -10.09 -32.75
N ARG A 107 6.18 -8.84 -32.88
CA ARG A 107 6.11 -7.82 -31.82
C ARG A 107 4.66 -7.47 -31.44
N VAL A 108 3.75 -7.39 -32.41
CA VAL A 108 2.33 -7.15 -32.15
C VAL A 108 1.73 -8.32 -31.35
N ARG A 109 2.04 -9.58 -31.71
CA ARG A 109 1.57 -10.75 -30.94
C ARG A 109 2.12 -10.77 -29.52
N GLU A 110 3.39 -10.45 -29.34
CA GLU A 110 4.03 -10.32 -28.02
C GLU A 110 3.33 -9.21 -27.19
N ALA A 111 3.10 -8.04 -27.78
CA ALA A 111 2.42 -6.94 -27.11
C ALA A 111 0.97 -7.31 -26.70
N LEU A 112 0.24 -8.04 -27.56
CA LEU A 112 -1.11 -8.54 -27.24
C LEU A 112 -1.09 -9.55 -26.09
N ALA A 113 -0.09 -10.45 -26.04
CA ALA A 113 0.06 -11.38 -24.93
C ALA A 113 0.38 -10.63 -23.60
N ASN A 114 1.19 -9.58 -23.67
CA ASN A 114 1.52 -8.74 -22.53
C ASN A 114 0.30 -7.89 -22.07
N GLU A 115 -0.53 -7.43 -22.99
CA GLU A 115 -1.82 -6.76 -22.66
C GLU A 115 -2.75 -7.72 -21.92
N GLU A 116 -2.90 -8.96 -22.42
CA GLU A 116 -3.74 -9.96 -21.75
C GLU A 116 -3.20 -10.31 -20.36
N LYS A 117 -1.88 -10.45 -20.22
CA LYS A 117 -1.24 -10.63 -18.91
C LYS A 117 -1.58 -9.46 -17.97
N ALA A 118 -1.42 -8.21 -18.41
CA ALA A 118 -1.75 -7.03 -17.60
C ALA A 118 -3.23 -6.98 -17.19
N ARG A 119 -4.13 -7.47 -18.06
CA ARG A 119 -5.56 -7.61 -17.75
C ARG A 119 -5.81 -8.61 -16.62
N GLN A 120 -5.14 -9.77 -16.66
CA GLN A 120 -5.24 -10.77 -15.61
C GLN A 120 -4.59 -10.30 -14.30
N ASP A 121 -3.49 -9.55 -14.39
CA ASP A 121 -2.84 -8.94 -13.22
C ASP A 121 -3.77 -7.91 -12.54
N LEU A 122 -4.51 -7.11 -13.30
CA LEU A 122 -5.52 -6.19 -12.78
C LEU A 122 -6.66 -6.93 -12.08
N GLU A 123 -7.17 -8.01 -12.68
CA GLU A 123 -8.24 -8.81 -12.07
C GLU A 123 -7.76 -9.47 -10.77
N ASN A 124 -6.54 -9.98 -10.74
CA ASN A 124 -5.92 -10.51 -9.53
C ASN A 124 -5.76 -9.45 -8.45
N ALA A 125 -5.29 -8.25 -8.81
CA ALA A 125 -5.18 -7.12 -7.88
C ALA A 125 -6.54 -6.74 -7.28
N ARG A 126 -7.61 -6.70 -8.07
CA ARG A 126 -8.98 -6.43 -7.60
C ARG A 126 -9.46 -7.48 -6.60
N ARG A 127 -9.32 -8.76 -6.92
CA ARG A 127 -9.71 -9.86 -6.02
C ARG A 127 -8.92 -9.83 -4.71
N THR A 128 -7.63 -9.57 -4.79
CA THR A 128 -6.77 -9.46 -3.61
C THR A 128 -7.17 -8.28 -2.73
N ALA A 129 -7.44 -7.11 -3.32
CA ALA A 129 -7.90 -5.93 -2.60
C ALA A 129 -9.25 -6.18 -1.91
N GLN A 130 -10.20 -6.81 -2.61
CA GLN A 130 -11.51 -7.16 -2.06
C GLN A 130 -11.39 -8.16 -0.89
N LEU A 131 -10.58 -9.21 -1.05
CA LEU A 131 -10.33 -10.17 0.03
C LEU A 131 -9.68 -9.50 1.24
N THR A 132 -8.69 -8.65 1.02
CA THR A 132 -8.01 -7.91 2.09
C THR A 132 -8.98 -6.99 2.83
N ALA A 133 -9.85 -6.28 2.11
CA ALA A 133 -10.88 -5.43 2.71
C ALA A 133 -11.87 -6.26 3.55
N GLN A 134 -12.31 -7.42 3.05
CA GLN A 134 -13.18 -8.33 3.79
C GLN A 134 -12.53 -8.82 5.07
N GLN A 135 -11.28 -9.29 5.00
CA GLN A 135 -10.55 -9.79 6.16
C GLN A 135 -10.30 -8.69 7.21
N THR A 136 -9.91 -7.51 6.76
CA THR A 136 -9.66 -6.38 7.68
C THR A 136 -10.94 -5.84 8.30
N PHE A 137 -12.06 -5.79 7.57
CA PHE A 137 -13.36 -5.41 8.11
C PHE A 137 -13.80 -6.38 9.24
N LEU A 138 -13.71 -7.69 8.99
CA LEU A 138 -14.01 -8.69 10.01
C LEU A 138 -13.04 -8.59 11.19
N GLY A 139 -11.76 -8.26 10.93
CA GLY A 139 -10.76 -7.99 11.96
C GLY A 139 -11.13 -6.80 12.86
N VAL A 140 -11.65 -5.71 12.28
CA VAL A 140 -12.14 -4.56 13.05
C VAL A 140 -13.37 -4.94 13.87
N ALA A 141 -14.35 -5.64 13.27
CA ALA A 141 -15.57 -6.06 13.97
C ALA A 141 -15.28 -6.99 15.15
N SER A 142 -14.38 -7.97 14.96
CA SER A 142 -13.92 -8.86 16.04
C SER A 142 -13.12 -8.10 17.10
N GLY A 143 -12.29 -7.13 16.69
CA GLY A 143 -11.51 -6.28 17.58
C GLY A 143 -12.38 -5.45 18.52
N VAL A 144 -13.50 -4.88 18.04
CA VAL A 144 -14.49 -4.19 18.89
C VAL A 144 -15.02 -5.12 19.97
N SER A 145 -15.42 -6.34 19.59
CA SER A 145 -15.96 -7.33 20.52
C SER A 145 -14.91 -7.79 21.52
N GLN A 146 -13.68 -8.00 21.08
CA GLN A 146 -12.55 -8.41 21.93
C GLN A 146 -12.22 -7.34 22.97
N VAL A 147 -12.14 -6.06 22.57
CA VAL A 147 -11.88 -4.96 23.52
C VAL A 147 -12.98 -4.89 24.57
N LYS A 148 -14.25 -4.95 24.19
CA LYS A 148 -15.38 -4.95 25.14
C LYS A 148 -15.32 -6.14 26.12
N ALA A 149 -15.00 -7.33 25.62
CA ALA A 149 -14.86 -8.52 26.47
C ALA A 149 -13.72 -8.38 27.49
N LEU A 150 -12.57 -7.83 27.04
CA LEU A 150 -11.41 -7.62 27.92
C LEU A 150 -11.65 -6.46 28.91
N GLU A 151 -12.44 -5.45 28.56
CA GLU A 151 -12.86 -4.43 29.51
C GLU A 151 -13.74 -5.02 30.64
N ALA A 152 -14.68 -5.89 30.30
CA ALA A 152 -15.47 -6.62 31.29
C ALA A 152 -14.60 -7.58 32.14
N ALA A 153 -13.65 -8.29 31.48
CA ALA A 153 -12.69 -9.15 32.19
C ALA A 153 -11.79 -8.37 33.15
N LEU A 154 -11.41 -7.14 32.79
CA LEU A 154 -10.62 -6.26 33.68
C LEU A 154 -11.39 -5.91 34.95
N VAL A 155 -12.68 -5.55 34.83
CA VAL A 155 -13.55 -5.28 35.99
C VAL A 155 -13.66 -6.53 36.88
N SER A 156 -13.89 -7.70 36.28
CA SER A 156 -13.97 -8.98 37.03
C SER A 156 -12.65 -9.35 37.72
N SER A 157 -11.52 -9.17 37.03
CA SER A 157 -10.21 -9.45 37.62
C SER A 157 -9.86 -8.51 38.76
N GLN A 158 -10.25 -7.23 38.67
CA GLN A 158 -10.08 -6.26 39.73
C GLN A 158 -10.92 -6.66 40.96
N SER A 159 -12.21 -6.97 40.75
CA SER A 159 -13.11 -7.42 41.83
C SER A 159 -12.62 -8.72 42.49
N SER A 160 -12.10 -9.66 41.71
CA SER A 160 -11.49 -10.90 42.20
C SER A 160 -10.27 -10.63 43.10
N LEU A 161 -9.38 -9.72 42.68
CA LEU A 161 -8.23 -9.32 43.50
C LEU A 161 -8.69 -8.69 44.82
N ASP A 162 -9.65 -7.78 44.77
CA ASP A 162 -10.14 -7.08 45.98
C ASP A 162 -10.80 -8.08 46.97
N SER A 163 -11.61 -9.01 46.45
CA SER A 163 -12.21 -10.07 47.26
C SER A 163 -11.14 -11.03 47.84
N THR A 164 -10.08 -11.37 47.08
CA THR A 164 -9.00 -12.26 47.55
C THR A 164 -8.16 -11.56 48.60
N ARG A 165 -7.89 -10.26 48.49
CA ARG A 165 -7.24 -9.45 49.53
C ARG A 165 -8.02 -9.43 50.85
N LEU A 166 -9.37 -9.14 50.73
CA LEU A 166 -10.20 -9.19 51.90
C LEU A 166 -10.22 -10.58 52.57
N GLY A 167 -10.27 -11.66 51.74
CA GLY A 167 -10.19 -13.03 52.28
C GLY A 167 -8.86 -13.35 52.93
N GLN A 168 -7.76 -12.73 52.51
CA GLN A 168 -6.44 -12.87 53.12
C GLN A 168 -6.36 -12.11 54.45
N GLU A 169 -6.94 -10.92 54.51
CA GLU A 169 -7.03 -10.13 55.76
C GLU A 169 -7.79 -10.88 56.88
N VAL A 170 -8.86 -11.62 56.52
CA VAL A 170 -9.64 -12.41 57.48
C VAL A 170 -9.09 -13.85 57.64
N GLY A 171 -7.97 -14.19 57.00
CA GLY A 171 -7.24 -15.46 57.18
C GLY A 171 -7.82 -16.66 56.41
N VAL A 172 -8.78 -16.46 55.47
CA VAL A 172 -9.38 -17.55 54.67
C VAL A 172 -8.74 -17.71 53.30
N ARG A 173 -7.79 -16.84 52.93
CA ARG A 173 -6.99 -16.90 51.71
C ARG A 173 -5.50 -16.76 52.02
N THR A 174 -4.69 -17.27 51.12
CA THR A 174 -3.21 -17.22 51.26
C THR A 174 -2.62 -16.02 50.53
N VAL A 175 -1.39 -15.61 50.85
CA VAL A 175 -0.61 -14.61 50.12
C VAL A 175 -0.38 -15.07 48.68
N VAL A 176 -0.25 -16.36 48.43
CA VAL A 176 -0.09 -16.93 47.08
C VAL A 176 -1.35 -16.69 46.24
N ASP A 177 -2.56 -16.80 46.83
CA ASP A 177 -3.80 -16.51 46.15
C ASP A 177 -3.86 -15.04 45.71
N VAL A 178 -3.43 -14.11 46.59
CA VAL A 178 -3.36 -12.67 46.25
C VAL A 178 -2.37 -12.41 45.13
N LEU A 179 -1.18 -13.03 45.17
CA LEU A 179 -0.18 -12.89 44.08
C LEU A 179 -0.73 -13.42 42.73
N ASN A 180 -1.41 -14.56 42.74
CA ASN A 180 -2.04 -15.13 41.56
C ASN A 180 -3.12 -14.20 40.99
N ALA A 181 -3.99 -13.66 41.87
CA ALA A 181 -5.02 -12.68 41.43
C ALA A 181 -4.40 -11.38 40.88
N GLN A 182 -3.29 -10.91 41.45
CA GLN A 182 -2.56 -9.75 40.98
C GLN A 182 -1.86 -10.02 39.63
N GLN A 183 -1.33 -11.19 39.44
CA GLN A 183 -0.74 -11.64 38.16
C GLN A 183 -1.82 -11.67 37.09
N GLN A 184 -3.00 -12.27 37.39
CA GLN A 184 -4.14 -12.33 36.47
C GLN A 184 -4.61 -10.93 36.05
N LEU A 185 -4.76 -10.01 37.01
CA LEU A 185 -5.11 -8.61 36.72
C LEU A 185 -4.08 -7.94 35.80
N SER A 186 -2.79 -8.14 36.09
CA SER A 186 -1.69 -7.59 35.28
C SER A 186 -1.69 -8.15 33.86
N GLN A 187 -2.01 -9.45 33.71
CA GLN A 187 -2.16 -10.09 32.41
C GLN A 187 -3.33 -9.51 31.65
N THR A 188 -4.52 -9.41 32.29
CA THR A 188 -5.72 -8.85 31.65
C THR A 188 -5.51 -7.39 31.20
N ARG A 189 -4.78 -6.59 31.98
CA ARG A 189 -4.39 -5.22 31.59
C ARG A 189 -3.52 -5.18 30.33
N ARG A 190 -2.54 -6.07 30.23
CA ARG A 190 -1.68 -6.19 29.04
C ARG A 190 -2.47 -6.62 27.82
N ASP A 191 -3.33 -7.64 27.99
CA ASP A 191 -4.14 -8.18 26.91
C ASP A 191 -5.13 -7.11 26.38
N LEU A 192 -5.74 -6.32 27.27
CA LEU A 192 -6.60 -5.20 26.90
C LEU A 192 -5.82 -4.13 26.13
N ALA A 193 -4.64 -3.74 26.60
CA ALA A 193 -3.81 -2.77 25.89
C ALA A 193 -3.46 -3.26 24.49
N GLN A 194 -3.01 -4.52 24.37
CA GLN A 194 -2.69 -5.14 23.10
C GLN A 194 -3.90 -5.19 22.15
N ALA A 195 -5.09 -5.55 22.67
CA ALA A 195 -6.33 -5.58 21.88
C ALA A 195 -6.70 -4.19 21.35
N LYS A 196 -6.54 -3.14 22.17
CA LYS A 196 -6.78 -1.76 21.75
C LYS A 196 -5.86 -1.32 20.61
N TYR A 197 -4.55 -1.61 20.70
CA TYR A 197 -3.62 -1.30 19.62
C TYR A 197 -3.88 -2.15 18.36
N ASN A 198 -4.20 -3.42 18.51
CA ASN A 198 -4.55 -4.28 17.38
C ASN A 198 -5.80 -3.79 16.64
N TYR A 199 -6.80 -3.32 17.38
CA TYR A 199 -8.01 -2.71 16.80
C TYR A 199 -7.64 -1.46 15.96
N ILE A 200 -6.82 -0.55 16.50
CA ILE A 200 -6.38 0.66 15.78
C ILE A 200 -5.67 0.28 14.49
N LEU A 201 -4.72 -0.67 14.55
CA LEU A 201 -4.01 -1.14 13.38
C LEU A 201 -4.95 -1.77 12.33
N SER A 202 -5.94 -2.54 12.79
CA SER A 202 -6.94 -3.15 11.89
C SER A 202 -7.80 -2.08 11.21
N LEU A 203 -8.18 -1.03 11.93
CA LEU A 203 -8.95 0.10 11.38
C LEU A 203 -8.15 0.85 10.31
N LEU A 204 -6.88 1.16 10.58
CA LEU A 204 -6.01 1.83 9.61
C LEU A 204 -5.75 0.94 8.39
N ARG A 205 -5.56 -0.37 8.58
CA ARG A 205 -5.42 -1.34 7.48
C ARG A 205 -6.67 -1.42 6.62
N LEU A 206 -7.87 -1.37 7.22
CA LEU A 206 -9.13 -1.34 6.49
C LEU A 206 -9.21 -0.11 5.59
N LYS A 207 -8.93 1.09 6.14
CA LYS A 207 -8.91 2.33 5.36
C LYS A 207 -7.84 2.31 4.26
N ALA A 208 -6.67 1.76 4.54
CA ALA A 208 -5.62 1.58 3.53
C ALA A 208 -6.06 0.61 2.42
N ALA A 209 -6.69 -0.51 2.76
CA ALA A 209 -7.21 -1.47 1.79
C ALA A 209 -8.29 -0.86 0.89
N ALA A 210 -9.15 0.00 1.43
CA ALA A 210 -10.15 0.75 0.67
C ALA A 210 -9.58 1.95 -0.10
N GLY A 211 -8.28 2.29 0.07
CA GLY A 211 -7.67 3.46 -0.56
C GLY A 211 -8.15 4.80 0.02
N GLN A 212 -8.70 4.78 1.24
CA GLN A 212 -9.29 5.96 1.92
C GLN A 212 -8.44 6.46 3.09
N LEU A 213 -7.25 5.89 3.30
CA LEU A 213 -6.37 6.33 4.39
C LEU A 213 -5.84 7.75 4.12
N THR A 214 -6.07 8.66 5.09
CA THR A 214 -5.67 10.06 5.01
C THR A 214 -4.80 10.47 6.21
N GLU A 215 -4.11 11.62 6.11
CA GLU A 215 -3.37 12.20 7.23
C GLU A 215 -4.28 12.53 8.43
N GLN A 216 -5.54 12.85 8.17
CA GLN A 216 -6.54 13.11 9.22
C GLN A 216 -6.80 11.87 10.08
N ASP A 217 -6.74 10.67 9.50
CA ASP A 217 -6.88 9.42 10.24
C ASP A 217 -5.72 9.20 11.21
N LEU A 218 -4.51 9.56 10.80
CA LEU A 218 -3.34 9.52 11.67
C LEU A 218 -3.42 10.59 12.78
N ALA A 219 -3.89 11.79 12.44
CA ALA A 219 -4.12 12.84 13.42
C ALA A 219 -5.18 12.44 14.45
N LEU A 220 -6.24 11.74 14.03
CA LEU A 220 -7.27 11.21 14.91
C LEU A 220 -6.69 10.16 15.88
N VAL A 221 -5.89 9.22 15.37
CA VAL A 221 -5.20 8.23 16.22
C VAL A 221 -4.24 8.92 17.19
N ASN A 222 -3.51 9.92 16.74
CA ASN A 222 -2.62 10.71 17.60
C ASN A 222 -3.38 11.48 18.68
N GLY A 223 -4.63 11.88 18.42
CA GLY A 223 -5.54 12.50 19.38
C GLY A 223 -6.06 11.55 20.47
N TRP A 224 -5.94 10.23 20.27
CA TRP A 224 -6.28 9.21 21.28
C TRP A 224 -5.15 8.92 22.26
N LEU A 225 -3.93 9.39 21.94
CA LEU A 225 -2.80 9.24 22.85
C LEU A 225 -2.90 10.24 24.00
N ASP A 226 -2.55 9.78 25.19
CA ASP A 226 -2.42 10.62 26.38
C ASP A 226 -1.12 11.41 26.28
N ARG A 227 -1.21 12.74 26.30
CA ARG A 227 -0.07 13.67 26.17
C ARG A 227 0.29 14.28 27.50
#